data_57a2b9f1633fbfdd0e174c40a81c2acf
#
_entry.id   57a2b9f1633fbfdd0e174c40a81c2acf
#
_cell.length_a   1.000
_cell.length_b   1.000
_cell.length_c   1.000
_cell.angle_alpha   90.00
_cell.angle_beta   90.00
_cell.angle_gamma   90.00
#
_symmetry.space_group_name_H-M   'P 1'
#
loop_
_entity.id
_entity.type
_entity.pdbx_description
1 polymer ?
#
loop_
_entity_poly.entity_id
_entity_poly.type
_entity_poly.pdbx_seq_one_letter_code
_entity_poly.pdbx_strand_id
1 'polypeptide(L)'
;MLPVDMYIGGVEHAVLHLLYSRFYTKFLCDIGAIDFDEPFKKLFNQGMITGKNGIKMSKSKGNVVSPDDLVRDYGCDSLRMYELFVGPPELDAEWDDRGIDGVYRFLNKVWNLVMDSKDKNVSATKR
;
A
#
# COMPACT_ATOMS: atom_id res chain seq x y z
N MET A 1 6.29 1.94 -23.31
CA MET A 1 6.65 2.17 -21.89
C MET A 1 7.10 0.90 -21.16
N LEU A 2 7.62 -0.05 -21.86
CA LEU A 2 8.31 -1.21 -21.32
C LEU A 2 9.81 -1.05 -21.61
N PRO A 3 10.69 -1.57 -20.77
CA PRO A 3 10.44 -2.25 -19.49
C PRO A 3 9.93 -1.30 -18.40
N VAL A 4 9.13 -1.82 -17.45
CA VAL A 4 8.60 -1.06 -16.30
C VAL A 4 9.71 -0.75 -15.30
N ASP A 5 9.73 0.46 -14.73
CA ASP A 5 10.81 0.88 -13.85
C ASP A 5 10.87 0.10 -12.53
N MET A 6 9.70 -0.21 -11.95
CA MET A 6 9.62 -0.95 -10.69
C MET A 6 8.38 -1.86 -10.65
N TYR A 7 8.59 -3.10 -10.26
CA TYR A 7 7.55 -4.07 -9.93
C TYR A 7 7.44 -4.22 -8.42
N ILE A 8 6.26 -3.94 -7.87
CA ILE A 8 5.97 -4.05 -6.43
C ILE A 8 4.94 -5.14 -6.24
N GLY A 9 5.22 -6.11 -5.38
CA GLY A 9 4.29 -7.20 -5.10
C GLY A 9 4.82 -8.19 -4.08
N GLY A 10 3.92 -9.04 -3.59
CA GLY A 10 4.29 -10.11 -2.66
C GLY A 10 5.22 -11.15 -3.30
N VAL A 11 6.02 -11.79 -2.48
CA VAL A 11 7.01 -12.81 -2.91
C VAL A 11 6.34 -14.01 -3.61
N GLU A 12 5.06 -14.27 -3.36
CA GLU A 12 4.29 -15.32 -4.02
C GLU A 12 4.19 -15.17 -5.54
N HIS A 13 4.32 -13.94 -6.05
CA HIS A 13 4.32 -13.67 -7.49
C HIS A 13 5.58 -14.16 -8.20
N ALA A 14 6.62 -14.59 -7.48
CA ALA A 14 7.80 -15.20 -8.06
C ALA A 14 7.47 -16.42 -8.94
N VAL A 15 6.50 -17.23 -8.51
CA VAL A 15 6.02 -18.42 -9.22
C VAL A 15 4.68 -18.19 -9.95
N LEU A 16 4.17 -16.97 -9.95
CA LEU A 16 2.92 -16.57 -10.59
C LEU A 16 3.17 -15.49 -11.65
N HIS A 17 2.72 -14.26 -11.41
CA HIS A 17 2.78 -13.18 -12.38
C HIS A 17 4.21 -12.86 -12.83
N LEU A 18 5.19 -12.83 -11.93
CA LEU A 18 6.58 -12.55 -12.27
C LEU A 18 7.17 -13.62 -13.21
N LEU A 19 6.89 -14.90 -12.96
CA LEU A 19 7.32 -16.00 -13.83
C LEU A 19 6.74 -15.85 -15.23
N TYR A 20 5.42 -15.65 -15.34
CA TYR A 20 4.76 -15.56 -16.64
C TYR A 20 5.17 -14.33 -17.42
N SER A 21 5.26 -13.17 -16.79
CA SER A 21 5.66 -11.93 -17.45
C SER A 21 7.08 -12.02 -18.00
N ARG A 22 8.01 -12.59 -17.24
CA ARG A 22 9.40 -12.81 -17.69
C ARG A 22 9.46 -13.83 -18.83
N PHE A 23 8.72 -14.92 -18.74
CA PHE A 23 8.67 -15.94 -19.79
C PHE A 23 8.23 -15.33 -21.13
N TYR A 24 7.10 -14.60 -21.14
CA TYR A 24 6.60 -13.96 -22.35
C TYR A 24 7.55 -12.89 -22.88
N THR A 25 8.15 -12.08 -22.03
CA THR A 25 9.11 -11.05 -22.45
C THR A 25 10.32 -11.68 -23.12
N LYS A 26 10.91 -12.72 -22.51
CA LYS A 26 12.05 -13.44 -23.11
C LYS A 26 11.69 -14.09 -24.44
N PHE A 27 10.54 -14.73 -24.51
CA PHE A 27 10.07 -15.33 -25.77
C PHE A 27 9.91 -14.26 -26.87
N LEU A 28 9.29 -13.12 -26.57
CA LEU A 28 9.14 -12.04 -27.54
C LEU A 28 10.48 -11.43 -27.97
N CYS A 29 11.43 -11.35 -27.06
CA CYS A 29 12.81 -10.95 -27.37
C CYS A 29 13.50 -11.97 -28.29
N ASP A 30 13.39 -13.25 -27.99
CA ASP A 30 14.01 -14.33 -28.77
C ASP A 30 13.52 -14.37 -30.24
N ILE A 31 12.26 -14.05 -30.47
CA ILE A 31 11.69 -13.95 -31.83
C ILE A 31 11.89 -12.57 -32.48
N GLY A 32 12.59 -11.65 -31.82
CA GLY A 32 12.90 -10.30 -32.35
C GLY A 32 11.70 -9.33 -32.39
N ALA A 33 10.63 -9.61 -31.64
CA ALA A 33 9.46 -8.74 -31.57
C ALA A 33 9.66 -7.52 -30.66
N ILE A 34 10.59 -7.63 -29.69
CA ILE A 34 11.01 -6.56 -28.78
C ILE A 34 12.53 -6.59 -28.59
N ASP A 35 13.13 -5.50 -28.12
CA ASP A 35 14.57 -5.30 -27.98
C ASP A 35 15.09 -5.39 -26.52
N PHE A 36 14.28 -5.87 -25.59
CA PHE A 36 14.60 -6.09 -24.19
C PHE A 36 14.14 -7.47 -23.72
N ASP A 37 14.86 -8.07 -22.77
CA ASP A 37 14.62 -9.44 -22.28
C ASP A 37 14.04 -9.51 -20.85
N GLU A 38 13.95 -8.38 -20.16
CA GLU A 38 13.34 -8.30 -18.82
C GLU A 38 12.21 -7.26 -18.77
N PRO A 39 11.02 -7.65 -18.27
CA PRO A 39 9.85 -6.74 -18.23
C PRO A 39 9.97 -5.65 -17.17
N PHE A 40 10.77 -5.86 -16.11
CA PHE A 40 10.92 -4.98 -14.96
C PHE A 40 12.40 -4.66 -14.70
N LYS A 41 12.73 -3.38 -14.51
CA LYS A 41 14.09 -2.95 -14.18
C LYS A 41 14.44 -3.22 -12.72
N LYS A 42 13.45 -3.16 -11.81
CA LYS A 42 13.62 -3.36 -10.38
C LYS A 42 12.43 -4.14 -9.80
N LEU A 43 12.74 -5.12 -8.96
CA LEU A 43 11.78 -5.84 -8.14
C LEU A 43 11.84 -5.32 -6.70
N PHE A 44 10.68 -5.02 -6.14
CA PHE A 44 10.50 -4.69 -4.73
C PHE A 44 9.46 -5.63 -4.13
N ASN A 45 9.90 -6.57 -3.29
CA ASN A 45 9.00 -7.43 -2.55
C ASN A 45 8.61 -6.76 -1.24
N GLN A 46 7.31 -6.61 -1.04
CA GLN A 46 6.75 -6.13 0.21
C GLN A 46 6.62 -7.28 1.22
N GLY A 47 6.67 -6.94 2.51
CA GLY A 47 6.32 -7.83 3.61
C GLY A 47 4.81 -8.10 3.66
N MET A 48 4.41 -8.98 4.56
CA MET A 48 3.03 -9.38 4.76
C MET A 48 2.46 -8.73 6.01
N ILE A 49 1.23 -8.21 5.91
CA ILE A 49 0.46 -7.83 7.09
C ILE A 49 -0.23 -9.08 7.61
N THR A 50 0.15 -9.49 8.81
CA THR A 50 -0.39 -10.67 9.49
C THR A 50 -1.48 -10.29 10.48
N GLY A 51 -2.33 -11.24 10.84
CA GLY A 51 -3.22 -11.11 11.99
C GLY A 51 -2.48 -11.30 13.31
N LYS A 52 -3.23 -11.35 14.41
CA LYS A 52 -2.69 -11.55 15.75
C LYS A 52 -1.77 -12.77 15.84
N ASN A 53 -0.68 -12.64 16.58
CA ASN A 53 0.37 -13.66 16.77
C ASN A 53 1.12 -14.03 15.46
N GLY A 54 1.25 -13.11 14.53
CA GLY A 54 1.96 -13.35 13.28
C GLY A 54 1.28 -14.34 12.32
N ILE A 55 0.02 -14.67 12.56
CA ILE A 55 -0.72 -15.66 11.75
C ILE A 55 -1.18 -15.01 10.46
N LYS A 56 -0.85 -15.61 9.31
CA LYS A 56 -1.35 -15.16 8.01
C LYS A 56 -2.88 -15.06 8.01
N MET A 57 -3.40 -13.90 7.58
CA MET A 57 -4.84 -13.69 7.43
C MET A 57 -5.41 -14.63 6.36
N SER A 58 -6.55 -15.24 6.66
CA SER A 58 -7.23 -16.16 5.75
C SER A 58 -8.74 -16.17 6.03
N LYS A 59 -9.54 -16.16 4.97
CA LYS A 59 -11.00 -16.26 5.09
C LYS A 59 -11.44 -17.52 5.84
N SER A 60 -10.74 -18.63 5.61
CA SER A 60 -11.03 -19.91 6.30
C SER A 60 -10.76 -19.89 7.80
N LYS A 61 -9.87 -19.00 8.26
CA LYS A 61 -9.54 -18.82 9.68
C LYS A 61 -10.38 -17.74 10.37
N GLY A 62 -11.16 -16.97 9.60
CA GLY A 62 -11.98 -15.88 10.12
C GLY A 62 -11.19 -14.71 10.73
N ASN A 63 -9.90 -14.58 10.41
CA ASN A 63 -9.00 -13.57 10.96
C ASN A 63 -8.65 -12.45 9.95
N VAL A 64 -9.48 -12.31 8.91
CA VAL A 64 -9.29 -11.27 7.90
C VAL A 64 -9.86 -9.94 8.41
N VAL A 65 -9.07 -8.88 8.29
CA VAL A 65 -9.55 -7.50 8.48
C VAL A 65 -10.04 -6.99 7.13
N SER A 66 -11.31 -6.54 7.07
CA SER A 66 -11.89 -6.01 5.84
C SER A 66 -11.48 -4.54 5.64
N PRO A 67 -10.82 -4.18 4.54
CA PRO A 67 -10.57 -2.78 4.22
C PRO A 67 -11.84 -1.94 4.11
N ASP A 68 -12.94 -2.52 3.62
CA ASP A 68 -14.21 -1.80 3.44
C ASP A 68 -14.79 -1.30 4.76
N ASP A 69 -14.71 -2.13 5.81
CA ASP A 69 -15.16 -1.74 7.15
C ASP A 69 -14.31 -0.61 7.73
N LEU A 70 -12.99 -0.69 7.56
CA LEU A 70 -12.06 0.34 8.01
C LEU A 70 -12.24 1.65 7.25
N VAL A 71 -12.46 1.59 5.94
CA VAL A 71 -12.73 2.78 5.12
C VAL A 71 -14.04 3.45 5.54
N ARG A 72 -15.08 2.66 5.84
CA ARG A 72 -16.35 3.20 6.32
C ARG A 72 -16.21 3.90 7.68
N ASP A 73 -15.44 3.32 8.60
CA ASP A 73 -15.38 3.76 10.00
C ASP A 73 -14.31 4.86 10.22
N TYR A 74 -13.19 4.82 9.48
CA TYR A 74 -12.04 5.73 9.65
C TYR A 74 -11.71 6.58 8.42
N GLY A 75 -12.27 6.27 7.27
CA GLY A 75 -11.92 6.90 6.00
C GLY A 75 -10.68 6.29 5.33
N CYS A 76 -10.63 6.43 4.02
CA CYS A 76 -9.57 5.85 3.17
C CYS A 76 -8.18 6.39 3.54
N ASP A 77 -8.06 7.69 3.83
CA ASP A 77 -6.76 8.32 4.14
C ASP A 77 -6.14 7.77 5.44
N SER A 78 -6.99 7.50 6.45
CA SER A 78 -6.54 6.90 7.71
C SER A 78 -6.00 5.49 7.49
N LEU A 79 -6.70 4.66 6.72
CA LEU A 79 -6.26 3.31 6.39
C LEU A 79 -4.93 3.33 5.64
N ARG A 80 -4.83 4.07 4.55
CA ARG A 80 -3.61 4.18 3.73
C ARG A 80 -2.42 4.71 4.52
N MET A 81 -2.63 5.72 5.35
CA MET A 81 -1.58 6.26 6.20
C MET A 81 -1.14 5.24 7.26
N TYR A 82 -2.07 4.49 7.82
CA TYR A 82 -1.76 3.46 8.80
C TYR A 82 -0.94 2.31 8.19
N GLU A 83 -1.31 1.82 7.01
CA GLU A 83 -0.56 0.78 6.30
C GLU A 83 0.90 1.17 6.04
N LEU A 84 1.16 2.45 5.73
CA LEU A 84 2.52 2.96 5.55
C LEU A 84 3.26 3.22 6.88
N PHE A 85 2.53 3.39 7.95
CA PHE A 85 3.08 3.70 9.28
C PHE A 85 3.41 2.45 10.10
N VAL A 86 2.74 1.32 9.84
CA VAL A 86 2.80 0.11 10.67
C VAL A 86 4.19 -0.52 10.72
N GLY A 87 5.02 -0.30 9.70
CA GLY A 87 6.40 -0.78 9.65
C GLY A 87 7.08 -0.51 8.31
N PRO A 88 8.37 -0.84 8.19
CA PRO A 88 9.07 -0.81 6.92
C PRO A 88 8.35 -1.71 5.91
N PRO A 89 8.13 -1.24 4.67
CA PRO A 89 7.32 -1.97 3.69
C PRO A 89 7.92 -3.32 3.26
N GLU A 90 9.21 -3.55 3.53
CA GLU A 90 9.91 -4.82 3.21
C GLU A 90 9.73 -5.88 4.31
N LEU A 91 9.28 -5.49 5.50
CA LEU A 91 9.16 -6.39 6.65
C LEU A 91 7.70 -6.78 6.89
N ASP A 92 7.53 -7.99 7.43
CA ASP A 92 6.24 -8.41 7.92
C ASP A 92 5.83 -7.56 9.14
N ALA A 93 4.55 -7.22 9.21
CA ALA A 93 3.99 -6.46 10.33
C ALA A 93 2.70 -7.11 10.83
N GLU A 94 2.47 -7.04 12.13
CA GLU A 94 1.23 -7.50 12.75
C GLU A 94 0.19 -6.37 12.74
N TRP A 95 -1.02 -6.69 12.34
CA TRP A 95 -2.14 -5.76 12.39
C TRP A 95 -2.57 -5.48 13.83
N ASP A 96 -2.61 -4.21 14.22
CA ASP A 96 -3.18 -3.75 15.50
C ASP A 96 -4.37 -2.82 15.24
N ASP A 97 -5.57 -3.25 15.63
CA ASP A 97 -6.81 -2.48 15.46
C ASP A 97 -6.77 -1.10 16.14
N ARG A 98 -5.94 -0.94 17.18
CA ARG A 98 -5.80 0.33 17.90
C ARG A 98 -4.88 1.34 17.22
N GLY A 99 -4.02 0.88 16.32
CA GLY A 99 -3.05 1.73 15.64
C GLY A 99 -3.72 2.75 14.71
N ILE A 100 -4.79 2.34 14.03
CA ILE A 100 -5.55 3.21 13.11
C ILE A 100 -6.25 4.37 13.84
N ASP A 101 -6.67 4.19 15.09
CA ASP A 101 -7.27 5.26 15.90
C ASP A 101 -6.31 6.44 16.11
N GLY A 102 -5.01 6.14 16.28
CA GLY A 102 -3.98 7.16 16.42
C GLY A 102 -3.83 8.00 15.17
N VAL A 103 -3.79 7.35 14.02
CA VAL A 103 -3.70 7.99 12.70
C VAL A 103 -4.95 8.83 12.41
N TYR A 104 -6.13 8.29 12.64
CA TYR A 104 -7.40 9.00 12.46
C TYR A 104 -7.46 10.29 13.30
N ARG A 105 -7.10 10.21 14.58
CA ARG A 105 -7.04 11.39 15.46
C ARG A 105 -6.00 12.42 14.99
N PHE A 106 -4.87 11.96 14.48
CA PHE A 106 -3.85 12.86 13.92
C PHE A 106 -4.38 13.59 12.69
N LEU A 107 -4.98 12.91 11.73
CA LEU A 107 -5.55 13.52 10.52
C LEU A 107 -6.64 14.56 10.86
N ASN A 108 -7.52 14.25 11.81
CA ASN A 108 -8.52 15.21 12.27
C ASN A 108 -7.90 16.45 12.92
N LYS A 109 -6.81 16.30 13.70
CA LYS A 109 -6.09 17.46 14.26
C LYS A 109 -5.48 18.34 13.17
N VAL A 110 -4.85 17.73 12.16
CA VAL A 110 -4.28 18.45 11.01
C VAL A 110 -5.38 19.19 10.25
N TRP A 111 -6.50 18.51 9.97
CA TRP A 111 -7.64 19.14 9.31
C TRP A 111 -8.17 20.36 10.06
N ASN A 112 -8.43 20.22 11.35
CA ASN A 112 -8.95 21.30 12.17
C ASN A 112 -7.95 22.48 12.25
N LEU A 113 -6.64 22.19 12.39
CA LEU A 113 -5.60 23.23 12.39
C LEU A 113 -5.61 24.05 11.09
N VAL A 114 -5.74 23.39 9.94
CA VAL A 114 -5.78 24.06 8.62
C VAL A 114 -7.08 24.88 8.48
N MET A 115 -8.21 24.32 8.86
CA MET A 115 -9.51 25.02 8.77
C MET A 115 -9.56 26.24 9.69
N ASP A 116 -9.12 26.12 10.94
CA ASP A 116 -9.06 27.22 11.90
C ASP A 116 -8.11 28.35 11.44
N SER A 117 -6.99 27.99 10.79
CA SER A 117 -6.04 28.98 10.25
C SER A 117 -6.60 29.70 9.03
N LYS A 118 -7.38 29.00 8.19
CA LYS A 118 -8.05 29.57 7.02
C LYS A 118 -9.09 30.63 7.45
N ASP A 119 -9.91 30.34 8.45
CA ASP A 119 -10.92 31.25 8.96
C ASP A 119 -10.29 32.51 9.58
N LYS A 120 -9.18 32.38 10.28
CA LYS A 120 -8.44 33.53 10.84
C LYS A 120 -7.86 34.45 9.74
N ASN A 121 -7.32 33.88 8.65
CA ASN A 121 -6.80 34.64 7.53
C ASN A 121 -7.90 35.40 6.77
N VAL A 122 -9.07 34.80 6.59
CA VAL A 122 -10.25 35.47 5.97
C VAL A 122 -10.70 36.67 6.82
N SER A 123 -10.64 36.57 8.14
CA SER A 123 -11.00 37.67 9.04
C SER A 123 -9.97 38.80 9.03
N ALA A 124 -8.68 38.51 8.81
CA ALA A 124 -7.61 39.51 8.73
C ALA A 124 -7.63 40.33 7.41
N THR A 125 -8.15 39.74 6.32
CA THR A 125 -8.22 40.41 5.00
C THR A 125 -9.43 41.36 4.87
N LYS A 126 -10.37 41.34 5.81
CA LYS A 126 -11.57 42.20 5.85
C LYS A 126 -11.41 43.48 6.69
N ARG A 127 -10.21 43.84 7.12
CA ARG A 127 -9.94 45.09 7.84
C ARG A 127 -9.26 46.11 6.95
#